data_ff6e64a0de722d936a57a5992a7db38c
#
_entry.id   ff6e64a0de722d936a57a5992a7db38c
#
_cell.length_a   1.000
_cell.length_b   1.000
_cell.length_c   1.000
_cell.angle_alpha   90.00
_cell.angle_beta   90.00
_cell.angle_gamma   90.00
#
_symmetry.space_group_name_H-M   'P 1'
#
loop_
_entity.id
_entity.type
_entity.pdbx_description
1 polymer ?
#
loop_
_entity_poly.entity_id
_entity_poly.type
_entity_poly.pdbx_seq_one_letter_code
_entity_poly.pdbx_strand_id
1 'polypeptide(L)'
;AYDWLRRVENRLQMVADQQTHALPTGSTARGNLAAAMDCSGWDDFVGRLDALRGVVTAHFNDVVLGPGGRAGPQPAALLEPLWTAEPVLERIAQDVAQLGIRDAADAARVLLELRQSAYFRRLDEYGRKRLATLLPRMLMEIAKTTGGRRVDGQTVLARLLRIIEAIGGRTAYLALLNENAPALGRLARICGMGDYLARQVAAHPLLLDELLDERLFETTPT
;
A
#
# COMPACT_ATOMS: atom_id res chain seq x y z
N ALA A 1 -19.58 13.63 6.71
CA ALA A 1 -18.59 12.55 6.90
C ALA A 1 -17.69 12.85 8.12
N TYR A 2 -16.98 13.97 8.11
CA TYR A 2 -16.00 14.34 9.16
C TYR A 2 -16.60 14.31 10.58
N ASP A 3 -17.72 14.99 10.81
CA ASP A 3 -18.35 15.08 12.13
C ASP A 3 -18.76 13.72 12.70
N TRP A 4 -19.24 12.82 11.84
CA TRP A 4 -19.62 11.49 12.26
C TRP A 4 -18.40 10.64 12.64
N LEU A 5 -17.33 10.67 11.84
CA LEU A 5 -16.07 9.97 12.13
C LEU A 5 -15.41 10.51 13.42
N ARG A 6 -15.45 11.83 13.63
CA ARG A 6 -14.98 12.48 14.86
C ARG A 6 -15.78 12.04 16.09
N ARG A 7 -17.10 11.89 15.94
CA ARG A 7 -17.95 11.35 17.02
C ARG A 7 -17.60 9.90 17.35
N VAL A 8 -17.33 9.05 16.34
CA VAL A 8 -16.87 7.67 16.55
C VAL A 8 -15.56 7.66 17.33
N GLU A 9 -14.58 8.44 16.92
CA GLU A 9 -13.28 8.56 17.58
C GLU A 9 -13.46 8.99 19.05
N ASN A 10 -14.22 10.04 19.31
CA ASN A 10 -14.49 10.53 20.66
C ASN A 10 -15.18 9.45 21.52
N ARG A 11 -16.12 8.70 20.97
CA ARG A 11 -16.80 7.61 21.70
C ARG A 11 -15.86 6.46 22.02
N LEU A 12 -14.97 6.09 21.10
CA LEU A 12 -13.95 5.06 21.35
C LEU A 12 -13.00 5.48 22.46
N GLN A 13 -12.56 6.73 22.47
CA GLN A 13 -11.68 7.28 23.52
C GLN A 13 -12.36 7.35 24.88
N MET A 14 -13.64 7.70 24.94
CA MET A 14 -14.40 7.77 26.18
C MET A 14 -14.62 6.40 26.86
N VAL A 15 -14.70 5.32 26.10
CA VAL A 15 -15.01 3.98 26.68
C VAL A 15 -13.83 3.36 27.42
N ALA A 16 -12.59 3.75 27.11
CA ALA A 16 -11.40 3.08 27.64
C ALA A 16 -10.38 4.00 28.30
N ASP A 17 -10.60 5.31 28.30
CA ASP A 17 -9.60 6.34 28.72
C ASP A 17 -8.20 6.07 28.09
N GLN A 18 -8.18 5.40 26.96
CA GLN A 18 -6.99 5.04 26.19
C GLN A 18 -7.11 5.64 24.79
N GLN A 19 -6.01 6.17 24.28
CA GLN A 19 -5.90 6.59 22.88
C GLN A 19 -5.95 5.36 21.95
N THR A 20 -7.10 4.70 21.87
CA THR A 20 -7.30 3.56 20.98
C THR A 20 -8.00 4.00 19.68
N HIS A 21 -7.46 3.55 18.56
CA HIS A 21 -8.08 3.70 17.24
C HIS A 21 -8.67 2.38 16.73
N ALA A 22 -8.71 1.35 17.59
CA ALA A 22 -9.24 0.04 17.25
C ALA A 22 -10.72 -0.07 17.64
N LEU A 23 -11.52 -0.68 16.76
CA LEU A 23 -12.91 -1.00 17.06
C LEU A 23 -12.99 -2.11 18.14
N PRO A 24 -14.00 -2.06 19.02
CA PRO A 24 -14.15 -3.06 20.07
C PRO A 24 -14.42 -4.45 19.49
N THR A 25 -13.88 -5.48 20.14
CA THR A 25 -14.04 -6.89 19.75
C THR A 25 -15.18 -7.58 20.48
N GLY A 26 -15.55 -7.11 21.68
CA GLY A 26 -16.62 -7.70 22.50
C GLY A 26 -18.03 -7.30 22.03
N SER A 27 -18.98 -8.24 22.06
CA SER A 27 -20.36 -8.03 21.59
C SER A 27 -21.07 -6.90 22.33
N THR A 28 -20.93 -6.80 23.66
CA THR A 28 -21.53 -5.74 24.47
C THR A 28 -20.95 -4.36 24.12
N ALA A 29 -19.64 -4.25 23.96
CA ALA A 29 -18.99 -3.00 23.61
C ALA A 29 -19.35 -2.55 22.18
N ARG A 30 -19.50 -3.49 21.25
CA ARG A 30 -20.00 -3.24 19.90
C ARG A 30 -21.44 -2.72 19.91
N GLY A 31 -22.32 -3.35 20.69
CA GLY A 31 -23.71 -2.90 20.84
C GLY A 31 -23.79 -1.49 21.42
N ASN A 32 -23.02 -1.21 22.47
CA ASN A 32 -22.96 0.11 23.09
C ASN A 32 -22.47 1.19 22.13
N LEU A 33 -21.43 0.89 21.34
CA LEU A 33 -20.90 1.83 20.34
C LEU A 33 -21.91 2.09 19.22
N ALA A 34 -22.57 1.05 18.71
CA ALA A 34 -23.61 1.19 17.68
C ALA A 34 -24.77 2.04 18.18
N ALA A 35 -25.27 1.77 19.40
CA ALA A 35 -26.32 2.56 20.04
C ALA A 35 -25.91 4.02 20.26
N ALA A 36 -24.67 4.27 20.73
CA ALA A 36 -24.16 5.62 20.94
C ALA A 36 -23.96 6.42 19.65
N MET A 37 -23.97 5.75 18.49
CA MET A 37 -23.87 6.32 17.16
C MET A 37 -25.20 6.35 16.40
N ASP A 38 -26.31 6.13 17.09
CA ASP A 38 -27.67 6.10 16.56
C ASP A 38 -27.81 5.09 15.38
N CYS A 39 -27.14 3.93 15.51
CA CYS A 39 -27.21 2.83 14.56
C CYS A 39 -28.12 1.72 15.11
N SER A 40 -28.87 1.05 14.22
CA SER A 40 -29.79 -0.03 14.58
C SER A 40 -29.10 -1.29 15.11
N GLY A 41 -27.80 -1.44 14.82
CA GLY A 41 -26.96 -2.54 15.28
C GLY A 41 -25.52 -2.41 14.75
N TRP A 42 -24.70 -3.43 15.06
CA TRP A 42 -23.31 -3.42 14.67
C TRP A 42 -23.09 -3.44 13.16
N ASP A 43 -23.90 -4.19 12.44
CA ASP A 43 -23.78 -4.30 10.96
C ASP A 43 -24.15 -2.98 10.28
N ASP A 44 -25.16 -2.27 10.78
CA ASP A 44 -25.54 -0.92 10.34
C ASP A 44 -24.39 0.09 10.62
N PHE A 45 -23.81 0.01 11.81
CA PHE A 45 -22.67 0.85 12.18
C PHE A 45 -21.48 0.62 11.23
N VAL A 46 -21.12 -0.65 10.98
CA VAL A 46 -20.00 -1.00 10.08
C VAL A 46 -20.29 -0.58 8.65
N GLY A 47 -21.48 -0.84 8.14
CA GLY A 47 -21.90 -0.43 6.81
C GLY A 47 -21.82 1.10 6.62
N ARG A 48 -22.24 1.87 7.62
CA ARG A 48 -22.16 3.34 7.60
C ARG A 48 -20.70 3.83 7.69
N LEU A 49 -19.88 3.18 8.52
CA LEU A 49 -18.46 3.48 8.63
C LEU A 49 -17.72 3.24 7.31
N ASP A 50 -17.97 2.13 6.65
CA ASP A 50 -17.33 1.78 5.39
C ASP A 50 -17.80 2.69 4.23
N ALA A 51 -19.07 3.05 4.21
CA ALA A 51 -19.59 4.04 3.25
C ALA A 51 -18.90 5.40 3.42
N LEU A 52 -18.73 5.88 4.67
CA LEU A 52 -18.06 7.14 4.93
C LEU A 52 -16.56 7.09 4.65
N ARG A 53 -15.89 5.98 4.94
CA ARG A 53 -14.51 5.74 4.53
C ARG A 53 -14.35 5.80 3.02
N GLY A 54 -15.29 5.19 2.28
CA GLY A 54 -15.32 5.26 0.83
C GLY A 54 -15.43 6.69 0.30
N VAL A 55 -16.30 7.52 0.90
CA VAL A 55 -16.46 8.94 0.54
C VAL A 55 -15.18 9.73 0.84
N VAL A 56 -14.57 9.53 2.00
CA VAL A 56 -13.32 10.23 2.37
C VAL A 56 -12.19 9.81 1.44
N THR A 57 -12.07 8.52 1.15
CA THR A 57 -11.05 8.00 0.22
C THR A 57 -11.28 8.53 -1.20
N ALA A 58 -12.51 8.61 -1.67
CA ALA A 58 -12.84 9.18 -2.99
C ALA A 58 -12.47 10.66 -3.04
N HIS A 59 -12.87 11.46 -2.04
CA HIS A 59 -12.51 12.88 -1.97
C HIS A 59 -11.01 13.11 -1.83
N PHE A 60 -10.33 12.30 -1.04
CA PHE A 60 -8.88 12.36 -0.90
C PHE A 60 -8.20 12.06 -2.25
N ASN A 61 -8.65 11.05 -2.96
CA ASN A 61 -8.16 10.70 -4.29
C ASN A 61 -8.43 11.82 -5.30
N ASP A 62 -9.59 12.46 -5.27
CA ASP A 62 -9.93 13.59 -6.15
C ASP A 62 -9.04 14.82 -5.89
N VAL A 63 -8.73 15.11 -4.62
CA VAL A 63 -7.88 16.24 -4.24
C VAL A 63 -6.41 15.96 -4.50
N VAL A 64 -5.94 14.74 -4.25
CA VAL A 64 -4.52 14.38 -4.36
C VAL A 64 -4.14 13.95 -5.78
N LEU A 65 -5.07 13.34 -6.53
CA LEU A 65 -4.82 12.84 -7.89
C LEU A 65 -5.30 13.80 -8.98
N GLY A 66 -6.01 14.86 -8.63
CA GLY A 66 -6.59 15.83 -9.57
C GLY A 66 -7.82 15.29 -10.33
N PRO A 67 -8.62 16.19 -10.99
CA PRO A 67 -9.79 15.80 -11.77
C PRO A 67 -9.34 15.08 -13.06
N GLY A 68 -9.21 13.79 -13.01
CA GLY A 68 -8.77 12.96 -14.13
C GLY A 68 -8.20 11.60 -13.73
N GLY A 69 -7.97 11.36 -12.45
CA GLY A 69 -7.58 10.07 -11.91
C GLY A 69 -8.74 9.06 -11.99
N ARG A 70 -9.24 8.79 -13.20
CA ARG A 70 -10.14 7.66 -13.42
C ARG A 70 -9.42 6.41 -12.96
N ALA A 71 -10.03 5.69 -12.05
CA ALA A 71 -9.68 4.34 -11.71
C ALA A 71 -9.60 3.54 -13.02
N GLY A 72 -8.39 3.29 -13.49
CA GLY A 72 -8.12 2.15 -14.34
C GLY A 72 -8.58 0.88 -13.62
N PRO A 73 -8.60 -0.27 -14.28
CA PRO A 73 -9.01 -1.53 -13.66
C PRO A 73 -8.33 -1.61 -12.29
N GLN A 74 -9.13 -1.89 -11.25
CA GLN A 74 -8.63 -1.86 -9.86
C GLN A 74 -7.34 -2.68 -9.79
N PRO A 75 -6.19 -2.09 -9.39
CA PRO A 75 -4.92 -2.79 -9.39
C PRO A 75 -4.95 -4.08 -8.56
N ALA A 76 -5.90 -4.20 -7.65
CA ALA A 76 -6.07 -5.36 -6.78
C ALA A 76 -6.50 -6.65 -7.55
N ALA A 77 -7.11 -6.54 -8.73
CA ALA A 77 -7.43 -7.69 -9.57
C ALA A 77 -6.21 -8.19 -10.38
N LEU A 78 -5.19 -7.34 -10.53
CA LEU A 78 -3.94 -7.71 -11.16
C LEU A 78 -3.08 -8.48 -10.15
N LEU A 79 -2.39 -9.50 -10.61
CA LEU A 79 -1.61 -10.44 -9.78
C LEU A 79 -2.47 -11.37 -8.88
N GLU A 80 -3.76 -11.54 -9.16
CA GLU A 80 -4.59 -12.52 -8.46
C GLU A 80 -3.97 -13.94 -8.50
N PRO A 81 -3.38 -14.40 -9.63
CA PRO A 81 -2.70 -15.70 -9.69
C PRO A 81 -1.55 -15.86 -8.68
N LEU A 82 -0.92 -14.77 -8.25
CA LEU A 82 0.12 -14.80 -7.21
C LEU A 82 -0.45 -15.23 -5.84
N TRP A 83 -1.73 -14.97 -5.57
CA TRP A 83 -2.36 -15.19 -4.27
C TRP A 83 -3.15 -16.49 -4.17
N THR A 84 -3.23 -17.27 -5.24
CA THR A 84 -3.88 -18.59 -5.25
C THR A 84 -3.11 -19.61 -4.41
N ALA A 85 -3.75 -20.74 -4.06
CA ALA A 85 -3.09 -21.82 -3.34
C ALA A 85 -1.88 -22.38 -4.13
N GLU A 86 -2.06 -22.53 -5.43
CA GLU A 86 -1.05 -23.01 -6.38
C GLU A 86 -0.78 -21.91 -7.43
N PRO A 87 0.18 -21.01 -7.20
CA PRO A 87 0.50 -19.93 -8.13
C PRO A 87 1.20 -20.51 -9.38
N VAL A 88 0.71 -20.11 -10.54
CA VAL A 88 1.25 -20.51 -11.84
C VAL A 88 2.14 -19.39 -12.38
N LEU A 89 3.43 -19.65 -12.56
CA LEU A 89 4.44 -18.68 -12.97
C LEU A 89 4.04 -17.95 -14.27
N GLU A 90 3.55 -18.70 -15.26
CA GLU A 90 3.20 -18.17 -16.57
C GLU A 90 2.05 -17.14 -16.49
N ARG A 91 1.07 -17.37 -15.62
CA ARG A 91 -0.04 -16.42 -15.41
C ARG A 91 0.43 -15.16 -14.72
N ILE A 92 1.27 -15.31 -13.69
CA ILE A 92 1.87 -14.16 -13.00
C ILE A 92 2.71 -13.35 -14.00
N ALA A 93 3.50 -14.01 -14.83
CA ALA A 93 4.32 -13.35 -15.85
C ALA A 93 3.45 -12.60 -16.89
N GLN A 94 2.30 -13.14 -17.29
CA GLN A 94 1.35 -12.45 -18.17
C GLN A 94 0.82 -11.17 -17.51
N ASP A 95 0.41 -11.20 -16.26
CA ASP A 95 -0.06 -10.02 -15.53
C ASP A 95 1.05 -8.97 -15.38
N VAL A 96 2.26 -9.41 -15.06
CA VAL A 96 3.44 -8.55 -14.96
C VAL A 96 3.77 -7.89 -16.31
N ALA A 97 3.65 -8.63 -17.42
CA ALA A 97 3.84 -8.09 -18.75
C ALA A 97 2.78 -7.05 -19.12
N GLN A 98 1.51 -7.27 -18.74
CA GLN A 98 0.43 -6.31 -18.94
C GLN A 98 0.67 -5.00 -18.17
N LEU A 99 1.37 -5.06 -17.04
CA LEU A 99 1.79 -3.88 -16.27
C LEU A 99 2.99 -3.14 -16.88
N GLY A 100 3.53 -3.64 -18.01
CA GLY A 100 4.58 -2.97 -18.78
C GLY A 100 6.02 -3.37 -18.42
N ILE A 101 6.22 -4.44 -17.68
CA ILE A 101 7.55 -5.00 -17.36
C ILE A 101 8.00 -5.91 -18.50
N ARG A 102 9.18 -5.63 -19.08
CA ARG A 102 9.70 -6.38 -20.25
C ARG A 102 10.23 -7.77 -19.88
N ASP A 103 10.92 -7.87 -18.79
CA ASP A 103 11.50 -9.09 -18.18
C ASP A 103 10.49 -9.76 -17.23
N ALA A 104 9.26 -9.93 -17.70
CA ALA A 104 8.11 -10.32 -16.89
C ALA A 104 8.27 -11.70 -16.24
N ALA A 105 8.92 -12.65 -16.92
CA ALA A 105 9.14 -13.99 -16.36
C ALA A 105 10.11 -13.95 -15.16
N ASP A 106 11.15 -13.15 -15.22
CA ASP A 106 12.11 -13.01 -14.13
C ASP A 106 11.50 -12.21 -12.97
N ALA A 107 10.74 -11.15 -13.28
CA ALA A 107 9.99 -10.41 -12.26
C ALA A 107 8.92 -11.29 -11.57
N ALA A 108 8.25 -12.18 -12.30
CA ALA A 108 7.31 -13.12 -11.72
C ALA A 108 7.98 -14.11 -10.76
N ARG A 109 9.21 -14.57 -11.04
CA ARG A 109 10.01 -15.40 -10.11
C ARG A 109 10.30 -14.64 -8.81
N VAL A 110 10.72 -13.38 -8.91
CA VAL A 110 10.97 -12.52 -7.74
C VAL A 110 9.71 -12.36 -6.88
N LEU A 111 8.53 -12.23 -7.49
CA LEU A 111 7.26 -12.18 -6.76
C LEU A 111 6.92 -13.50 -6.06
N LEU A 112 7.21 -14.64 -6.69
CA LEU A 112 7.04 -15.95 -6.07
C LEU A 112 7.99 -16.15 -4.90
N GLU A 113 9.25 -15.73 -5.03
CA GLU A 113 10.24 -15.76 -3.95
C GLU A 113 9.77 -14.91 -2.75
N LEU A 114 9.26 -13.70 -3.01
CA LEU A 114 8.64 -12.87 -1.97
C LEU A 114 7.54 -13.62 -1.23
N ARG A 115 6.63 -14.26 -1.94
CA ARG A 115 5.53 -15.03 -1.34
C ARG A 115 6.04 -16.18 -0.45
N GLN A 116 7.14 -16.80 -0.81
CA GLN A 116 7.77 -17.88 -0.06
C GLN A 116 8.68 -17.38 1.06
N SER A 117 8.96 -16.07 1.11
CA SER A 117 9.88 -15.47 2.06
C SER A 117 9.41 -15.55 3.52
N ALA A 118 10.34 -15.50 4.45
CA ALA A 118 10.04 -15.40 5.87
C ALA A 118 9.31 -14.09 6.21
N TYR A 119 9.54 -13.04 5.42
CA TYR A 119 8.84 -11.77 5.55
C TYR A 119 7.33 -11.95 5.32
N PHE A 120 6.94 -12.52 4.18
CA PHE A 120 5.53 -12.72 3.83
C PHE A 120 4.81 -13.62 4.83
N ARG A 121 5.48 -14.67 5.34
CA ARG A 121 4.90 -15.57 6.35
C ARG A 121 4.60 -14.87 7.67
N ARG A 122 5.39 -13.84 8.04
CA ARG A 122 5.21 -13.07 9.27
C ARG A 122 4.17 -11.95 9.17
N LEU A 123 3.75 -11.59 7.95
CA LEU A 123 2.71 -10.59 7.76
C LEU A 123 1.36 -11.11 8.28
N ASP A 124 0.67 -10.26 9.03
CA ASP A 124 -0.73 -10.45 9.37
C ASP A 124 -1.63 -10.27 8.14
N GLU A 125 -2.92 -10.51 8.29
CA GLU A 125 -3.89 -10.38 7.20
C GLU A 125 -3.94 -8.96 6.62
N TYR A 126 -3.81 -7.94 7.47
CA TYR A 126 -3.77 -6.54 7.03
C TYR A 126 -2.52 -6.23 6.22
N GLY A 127 -1.36 -6.69 6.68
CA GLY A 127 -0.10 -6.54 5.97
C GLY A 127 -0.13 -7.22 4.60
N ARG A 128 -0.69 -8.43 4.51
CA ARG A 128 -0.86 -9.14 3.24
C ARG A 128 -1.79 -8.41 2.27
N LYS A 129 -2.92 -7.89 2.73
CA LYS A 129 -3.84 -7.09 1.91
C LYS A 129 -3.18 -5.81 1.39
N ARG A 130 -2.43 -5.11 2.25
CA ARG A 130 -1.69 -3.90 1.87
C ARG A 130 -0.60 -4.20 0.85
N LEU A 131 0.13 -5.29 1.03
CA LEU A 131 1.15 -5.73 0.08
C LEU A 131 0.52 -6.11 -1.26
N ALA A 132 -0.60 -6.85 -1.25
CA ALA A 132 -1.34 -7.21 -2.46
C ALA A 132 -1.81 -5.98 -3.26
N THR A 133 -2.21 -4.91 -2.58
CA THR A 133 -2.58 -3.64 -3.22
C THR A 133 -1.35 -2.88 -3.72
N LEU A 134 -0.22 -2.96 -3.00
CA LEU A 134 1.00 -2.22 -3.31
C LEU A 134 1.74 -2.79 -4.52
N LEU A 135 1.83 -4.11 -4.66
CA LEU A 135 2.62 -4.76 -5.71
C LEU A 135 2.27 -4.34 -7.13
N PRO A 136 0.99 -4.30 -7.57
CA PRO A 136 0.64 -3.83 -8.91
C PRO A 136 1.06 -2.36 -9.13
N ARG A 137 0.90 -1.51 -8.12
CA ARG A 137 1.31 -0.10 -8.18
C ARG A 137 2.82 0.04 -8.30
N MET A 138 3.58 -0.77 -7.55
CA MET A 138 5.04 -0.83 -7.67
C MET A 138 5.47 -1.20 -9.08
N LEU A 139 4.87 -2.23 -9.67
CA LEU A 139 5.17 -2.67 -11.04
C LEU A 139 4.87 -1.57 -12.06
N MET A 140 3.75 -0.86 -11.92
CA MET A 140 3.42 0.29 -12.79
C MET A 140 4.46 1.41 -12.66
N GLU A 141 4.91 1.76 -11.46
CA GLU A 141 5.95 2.78 -11.28
C GLU A 141 7.32 2.31 -11.80
N ILE A 142 7.64 1.03 -11.66
CA ILE A 142 8.84 0.41 -12.25
C ILE A 142 8.79 0.51 -13.77
N ALA A 143 7.66 0.17 -14.39
CA ALA A 143 7.49 0.24 -15.84
C ALA A 143 7.72 1.68 -16.37
N LYS A 144 7.17 2.70 -15.68
CA LYS A 144 7.44 4.11 -16.01
C LYS A 144 8.92 4.48 -15.87
N THR A 145 9.59 3.95 -14.85
CA THR A 145 10.99 4.25 -14.55
C THR A 145 11.94 3.58 -15.53
N THR A 146 11.61 2.36 -15.99
CA THR A 146 12.47 1.53 -16.84
C THR A 146 12.22 1.70 -18.34
N GLY A 147 11.12 2.36 -18.72
CA GLY A 147 10.62 2.48 -20.11
C GLY A 147 11.59 3.07 -21.15
N GLY A 148 12.75 3.56 -20.77
CA GLY A 148 13.79 4.08 -21.65
C GLY A 148 15.20 3.87 -21.14
N ARG A 149 15.41 3.11 -20.07
CA ARG A 149 16.69 2.95 -19.38
C ARG A 149 17.27 1.54 -19.54
N ARG A 150 18.59 1.44 -19.27
CA ARG A 150 19.37 0.17 -19.32
C ARG A 150 19.13 -0.75 -18.11
N VAL A 151 18.25 -0.38 -17.18
CA VAL A 151 17.98 -1.18 -15.97
C VAL A 151 16.72 -2.00 -16.16
N ASP A 152 16.82 -3.29 -15.89
CA ASP A 152 15.72 -4.25 -16.03
C ASP A 152 14.69 -4.04 -14.90
N GLY A 153 13.40 -4.19 -15.22
CA GLY A 153 12.30 -4.04 -14.26
C GLY A 153 12.41 -5.03 -13.11
N GLN A 154 12.86 -6.25 -13.38
CA GLN A 154 13.15 -7.28 -12.37
C GLN A 154 14.19 -6.81 -11.36
N THR A 155 15.27 -6.18 -11.80
CA THR A 155 16.32 -5.65 -10.91
C THR A 155 15.78 -4.54 -10.00
N VAL A 156 14.97 -3.63 -10.54
CA VAL A 156 14.34 -2.56 -9.75
C VAL A 156 13.34 -3.15 -8.76
N LEU A 157 12.55 -4.13 -9.17
CA LEU A 157 11.60 -4.84 -8.31
C LEU A 157 12.32 -5.53 -7.14
N ALA A 158 13.37 -6.28 -7.39
CA ALA A 158 14.14 -6.97 -6.34
C ALA A 158 14.72 -5.98 -5.31
N ARG A 159 15.20 -4.82 -5.75
CA ARG A 159 15.69 -3.75 -4.86
C ARG A 159 14.57 -3.13 -4.02
N LEU A 160 13.41 -2.85 -4.64
CA LEU A 160 12.24 -2.34 -3.93
C LEU A 160 11.74 -3.33 -2.88
N LEU A 161 11.64 -4.62 -3.22
CA LEU A 161 11.19 -5.65 -2.29
C LEU A 161 12.16 -5.80 -1.12
N ARG A 162 13.47 -5.67 -1.33
CA ARG A 162 14.46 -5.64 -0.25
C ARG A 162 14.19 -4.49 0.74
N ILE A 163 13.80 -3.32 0.25
CA ILE A 163 13.41 -2.19 1.12
C ILE A 163 12.13 -2.53 1.87
N ILE A 164 11.12 -3.08 1.20
CA ILE A 164 9.86 -3.52 1.83
C ILE A 164 10.13 -4.55 2.93
N GLU A 165 10.98 -5.52 2.69
CA GLU A 165 11.38 -6.53 3.69
C GLU A 165 12.13 -5.91 4.87
N ALA A 166 12.99 -4.92 4.63
CA ALA A 166 13.76 -4.22 5.66
C ALA A 166 12.86 -3.33 6.55
N ILE A 167 11.81 -2.74 5.98
CA ILE A 167 10.77 -2.02 6.75
C ILE A 167 10.09 -2.98 7.75
N GLY A 168 10.11 -4.28 7.44
CA GLY A 168 9.60 -5.33 8.31
C GLY A 168 8.09 -5.26 8.52
N GLY A 169 7.63 -5.69 9.72
CA GLY A 169 6.22 -5.72 10.07
C GLY A 169 5.58 -4.34 10.34
N ARG A 170 6.24 -3.23 10.02
CA ARG A 170 5.68 -1.88 10.17
C ARG A 170 4.67 -1.60 9.06
N THR A 171 3.47 -2.11 9.23
CA THR A 171 2.36 -1.98 8.26
C THR A 171 2.00 -0.52 7.92
N ALA A 172 2.41 0.44 8.76
CA ALA A 172 2.26 1.87 8.51
C ALA A 172 2.99 2.32 7.23
N TYR A 173 4.21 1.82 6.98
CA TYR A 173 4.94 2.16 5.76
C TYR A 173 4.30 1.56 4.50
N LEU A 174 3.72 0.36 4.59
CA LEU A 174 2.96 -0.20 3.46
C LEU A 174 1.71 0.63 3.16
N ALA A 175 1.03 1.14 4.21
CA ALA A 175 -0.09 2.05 4.03
C ALA A 175 0.36 3.34 3.36
N LEU A 176 1.43 3.94 3.86
CA LEU A 176 2.01 5.16 3.35
C LEU A 176 2.36 5.08 1.86
N LEU A 177 3.06 4.01 1.45
CA LEU A 177 3.42 3.78 0.04
C LEU A 177 2.19 3.51 -0.83
N ASN A 178 1.13 2.92 -0.28
CA ASN A 178 -0.15 2.74 -0.98
C ASN A 178 -0.88 4.08 -1.19
N GLU A 179 -0.76 5.00 -0.25
CA GLU A 179 -1.46 6.29 -0.27
C GLU A 179 -0.68 7.37 -1.02
N ASN A 180 0.66 7.23 -1.12
CA ASN A 180 1.52 8.22 -1.72
C ASN A 180 2.21 7.69 -3.00
N ALA A 181 1.52 7.77 -4.14
CA ALA A 181 2.06 7.36 -5.43
C ALA A 181 3.34 8.15 -5.85
N PRO A 182 3.47 9.49 -5.59
CA PRO A 182 4.71 10.20 -5.84
C PRO A 182 5.91 9.65 -5.07
N ALA A 183 5.73 9.30 -3.79
CA ALA A 183 6.81 8.69 -3.00
C ALA A 183 7.23 7.33 -3.55
N LEU A 184 6.26 6.50 -3.95
CA LEU A 184 6.52 5.21 -4.59
C LEU A 184 7.31 5.39 -5.90
N GLY A 185 6.94 6.37 -6.72
CA GLY A 185 7.64 6.71 -7.96
C GLY A 185 9.08 7.21 -7.71
N ARG A 186 9.30 8.01 -6.66
CA ARG A 186 10.64 8.44 -6.24
C ARG A 186 11.49 7.25 -5.80
N LEU A 187 10.90 6.36 -5.00
CA LEU A 187 11.57 5.16 -4.52
C LEU A 187 11.95 4.22 -5.67
N ALA A 188 11.06 4.02 -6.65
CA ALA A 188 11.34 3.25 -7.85
C ALA A 188 12.50 3.86 -8.66
N ARG A 189 12.56 5.20 -8.80
CA ARG A 189 13.66 5.89 -9.45
C ARG A 189 15.00 5.69 -8.72
N ILE A 190 15.03 5.80 -7.40
CA ILE A 190 16.22 5.55 -6.59
C ILE A 190 16.73 4.12 -6.80
N CYS A 191 15.83 3.15 -6.75
CA CYS A 191 16.15 1.75 -7.02
C CYS A 191 16.66 1.53 -8.45
N GLY A 192 16.19 2.32 -9.42
CA GLY A 192 16.65 2.32 -10.81
C GLY A 192 18.04 2.97 -10.99
N MET A 193 18.46 3.88 -10.10
CA MET A 193 19.76 4.55 -10.17
C MET A 193 20.93 3.65 -9.76
N GLY A 194 20.74 2.75 -8.79
CA GLY A 194 21.80 1.84 -8.37
C GLY A 194 21.50 1.06 -7.10
N ASP A 195 22.26 -0.02 -6.92
CA ASP A 195 22.09 -0.91 -5.77
C ASP A 195 22.57 -0.27 -4.45
N TYR A 196 23.56 0.61 -4.53
CA TYR A 196 24.07 1.31 -3.35
C TYR A 196 22.98 2.13 -2.66
N LEU A 197 22.25 2.96 -3.42
CA LEU A 197 21.17 3.80 -2.88
C LEU A 197 20.02 2.94 -2.32
N ALA A 198 19.65 1.88 -3.01
CA ALA A 198 18.62 0.97 -2.54
C ALA A 198 19.01 0.30 -1.20
N ARG A 199 20.28 -0.09 -1.05
CA ARG A 199 20.79 -0.62 0.22
C ARG A 199 20.81 0.41 1.34
N GLN A 200 21.15 1.66 1.06
CA GLN A 200 21.12 2.73 2.06
C GLN A 200 19.69 2.97 2.59
N VAL A 201 18.71 3.03 1.70
CA VAL A 201 17.31 3.18 2.11
C VAL A 201 16.83 1.95 2.90
N ALA A 202 17.22 0.74 2.50
CA ALA A 202 16.88 -0.47 3.24
C ALA A 202 17.52 -0.50 4.65
N ALA A 203 18.78 -0.03 4.77
CA ALA A 203 19.47 0.04 6.05
C ALA A 203 18.94 1.14 6.98
N HIS A 204 18.40 2.21 6.41
CA HIS A 204 17.90 3.38 7.14
C HIS A 204 16.47 3.73 6.74
N PRO A 205 15.45 3.00 7.23
CA PRO A 205 14.05 3.21 6.86
C PRO A 205 13.51 4.63 7.12
N LEU A 206 14.13 5.39 8.02
CA LEU A 206 13.80 6.80 8.28
C LEU A 206 13.99 7.68 7.04
N LEU A 207 14.87 7.29 6.10
CA LEU A 207 15.02 7.99 4.83
C LEU A 207 13.73 7.94 3.97
N LEU A 208 12.82 7.00 4.25
CA LEU A 208 11.51 6.97 3.58
C LEU A 208 10.66 8.17 3.99
N ASP A 209 10.78 8.67 5.22
CA ASP A 209 10.03 9.83 5.67
C ASP A 209 10.49 11.09 4.92
N GLU A 210 11.78 11.19 4.63
CA GLU A 210 12.32 12.29 3.82
C GLU A 210 11.94 12.20 2.33
N LEU A 211 11.75 10.98 1.80
CA LEU A 211 11.23 10.79 0.44
C LEU A 211 9.77 11.24 0.27
N LEU A 212 9.06 11.47 1.37
CA LEU A 212 7.71 12.01 1.38
C LEU A 212 7.70 13.53 1.35
N ASP A 213 8.76 14.19 1.78
CA ASP A 213 8.85 15.65 1.74
C ASP A 213 9.12 16.12 0.30
N GLU A 214 8.09 16.70 -0.33
CA GLU A 214 8.16 17.20 -1.68
C GLU A 214 9.17 18.37 -1.82
N ARG A 215 9.43 19.10 -0.74
CA ARG A 215 10.31 20.28 -0.72
C ARG A 215 11.76 19.95 -0.99
N LEU A 216 12.22 18.73 -0.64
CA LEU A 216 13.60 18.29 -0.85
C LEU A 216 13.96 18.07 -2.33
N PHE A 217 12.96 17.94 -3.20
CA PHE A 217 13.18 17.66 -4.63
C PHE A 217 12.83 18.84 -5.55
N GLU A 218 12.29 19.92 -5.02
CA GLU A 218 11.95 21.14 -5.77
C GLU A 218 13.12 22.15 -5.83
N THR A 219 14.10 22.03 -4.96
CA THR A 219 15.29 22.87 -5.00
C THR A 219 16.34 22.26 -5.93
N THR A 220 16.28 22.64 -7.21
CA THR A 220 17.45 22.54 -8.09
C THR A 220 18.48 23.55 -7.57
N PRO A 221 19.66 23.14 -7.12
CA PRO A 221 20.70 24.13 -6.84
C PRO A 221 21.09 24.79 -8.16
N THR A 222 20.92 26.10 -8.21
CA THR A 222 21.41 26.99 -9.27
C THR A 222 22.91 27.03 -9.25
#